data_9a087e0f8a9f7d03c7cf8546098baaea
#
_entry.id   9a087e0f8a9f7d03c7cf8546098baaea
#
_cell.length_a   1.000
_cell.length_b   1.000
_cell.length_c   1.000
_cell.angle_alpha   90.00
_cell.angle_beta   90.00
_cell.angle_gamma   90.00
#
_symmetry.space_group_name_H-M   'P 1'
#
loop_
_entity.id
_entity.type
_entity.pdbx_description
1 polymer ?
#
loop_
_entity_poly.entity_id
_entity_poly.type
_entity_poly.pdbx_seq_one_letter_code
_entity_poly.pdbx_strand_id
1 'polypeptide(L)'
;MKQFISFVRKEFYHIFRDLRTMLILLGMPVVQIILFGFAITTEVKNVKVAVLDFSKDVSTRQIIDKLDASDYFNVNKILYDNNEIEETLRKSSSDLIIVFEAGFDNNLRHTGKARVQLIADATDPNNATILTSYASNIIADYQQSRIMQQQSPIQIIPQIKLLYNPGMQSAYNFVPGVMGLILMLICCLLYTSPSPRDY
;
A
#
# COMPACT_ATOMS: atom_id res chain seq x y z
N MET A 1 -24.32 -2.58 -42.22
CA MET A 1 -23.75 -3.66 -41.39
C MET A 1 -22.79 -4.57 -42.17
N LYS A 2 -23.07 -5.04 -43.38
CA LYS A 2 -22.15 -5.92 -44.13
C LYS A 2 -20.76 -5.30 -44.40
N GLN A 3 -20.70 -4.00 -44.71
CA GLN A 3 -19.44 -3.28 -44.97
C GLN A 3 -18.56 -3.16 -43.70
N PHE A 4 -19.17 -2.92 -42.54
CA PHE A 4 -18.46 -2.88 -41.27
C PHE A 4 -17.84 -4.23 -40.91
N ILE A 5 -18.60 -5.32 -41.05
CA ILE A 5 -18.12 -6.68 -40.83
C ILE A 5 -16.96 -7.03 -41.75
N SER A 6 -17.07 -6.65 -43.02
CA SER A 6 -16.02 -6.89 -44.02
C SER A 6 -14.74 -6.09 -43.68
N PHE A 7 -14.89 -4.86 -43.19
CA PHE A 7 -13.78 -4.02 -42.75
C PHE A 7 -13.09 -4.63 -41.54
N VAL A 8 -13.85 -4.98 -40.49
CA VAL A 8 -13.31 -5.63 -39.25
C VAL A 8 -12.59 -6.92 -39.63
N ARG A 9 -13.18 -7.77 -40.49
CA ARG A 9 -12.55 -9.02 -40.90
C ARG A 9 -11.24 -8.79 -41.68
N LYS A 10 -11.20 -7.77 -42.54
CA LYS A 10 -9.98 -7.38 -43.24
C LYS A 10 -8.87 -6.94 -42.27
N GLU A 11 -9.20 -6.09 -41.30
CA GLU A 11 -8.24 -5.61 -40.30
C GLU A 11 -7.74 -6.75 -39.44
N PHE A 12 -8.63 -7.67 -39.04
CA PHE A 12 -8.21 -8.88 -38.30
C PHE A 12 -7.22 -9.73 -39.11
N TYR A 13 -7.48 -9.97 -40.41
CA TYR A 13 -6.55 -10.72 -41.23
C TYR A 13 -5.24 -9.97 -41.44
N HIS A 14 -5.26 -8.65 -41.49
CA HIS A 14 -4.05 -7.83 -41.61
C HIS A 14 -3.18 -7.95 -40.36
N ILE A 15 -3.78 -7.84 -39.18
CA ILE A 15 -3.09 -7.99 -37.89
C ILE A 15 -2.48 -9.39 -37.75
N PHE A 16 -3.23 -10.45 -38.04
CA PHE A 16 -2.72 -11.82 -37.91
C PHE A 16 -1.66 -12.20 -38.96
N ARG A 17 -1.65 -11.48 -40.09
CA ARG A 17 -0.65 -11.71 -41.13
C ARG A 17 0.67 -10.99 -40.86
N ASP A 18 0.66 -9.90 -40.11
CA ASP A 18 1.84 -9.18 -39.67
C ASP A 18 2.28 -9.66 -38.29
N LEU A 19 3.29 -10.53 -38.28
CA LEU A 19 3.85 -11.12 -37.08
C LEU A 19 4.38 -10.05 -36.09
N ARG A 20 4.87 -8.91 -36.58
CA ARG A 20 5.38 -7.83 -35.74
C ARG A 20 4.26 -7.13 -35.00
N THR A 21 3.20 -6.77 -35.72
CA THR A 21 2.00 -6.14 -35.12
C THR A 21 1.32 -7.09 -34.14
N MET A 22 1.22 -8.38 -34.46
CA MET A 22 0.66 -9.40 -33.57
C MET A 22 1.48 -9.59 -32.29
N LEU A 23 2.81 -9.60 -32.41
CA LEU A 23 3.72 -9.71 -31.25
C LEU A 23 3.61 -8.52 -30.31
N ILE A 24 3.46 -7.32 -30.85
CA ILE A 24 3.29 -6.11 -30.03
C ILE A 24 1.90 -6.09 -29.40
N LEU A 25 0.84 -6.37 -30.17
CA LEU A 25 -0.54 -6.26 -29.72
C LEU A 25 -0.92 -7.32 -28.68
N LEU A 26 -0.42 -8.56 -28.83
CA LEU A 26 -0.68 -9.68 -27.92
C LEU A 26 0.46 -9.92 -26.93
N GLY A 27 1.71 -9.77 -27.37
CA GLY A 27 2.87 -10.02 -26.54
C GLY A 27 3.06 -9.00 -25.43
N MET A 28 2.85 -7.72 -25.73
CA MET A 28 2.97 -6.66 -24.71
C MET A 28 2.03 -6.86 -23.51
N PRO A 29 0.71 -7.07 -23.67
CA PRO A 29 -0.18 -7.37 -22.54
C PRO A 29 0.23 -8.60 -21.76
N VAL A 30 0.68 -9.67 -22.42
CA VAL A 30 1.15 -10.88 -21.75
C VAL A 30 2.39 -10.60 -20.91
N VAL A 31 3.37 -9.90 -21.47
CA VAL A 31 4.57 -9.48 -20.73
C VAL A 31 4.22 -8.57 -19.56
N GLN A 32 3.28 -7.65 -19.74
CA GLN A 32 2.80 -6.79 -18.67
C GLN A 32 2.12 -7.57 -17.55
N ILE A 33 1.24 -8.53 -17.87
CA ILE A 33 0.58 -9.37 -16.85
C ILE A 33 1.62 -10.16 -16.06
N ILE A 34 2.62 -10.72 -16.73
CA ILE A 34 3.70 -11.46 -16.09
C ILE A 34 4.53 -10.52 -15.20
N LEU A 35 4.98 -9.37 -15.72
CA LEU A 35 5.76 -8.40 -14.97
C LEU A 35 4.99 -7.88 -13.74
N PHE A 36 3.76 -7.43 -13.91
CA PHE A 36 2.95 -6.90 -12.82
C PHE A 36 2.51 -8.00 -11.85
N GLY A 37 2.24 -9.21 -12.34
CA GLY A 37 1.87 -10.35 -11.49
C GLY A 37 3.02 -10.83 -10.60
N PHE A 38 4.28 -10.71 -11.04
CA PHE A 38 5.45 -11.06 -10.22
C PHE A 38 6.05 -9.86 -9.47
N ALA A 39 5.93 -8.64 -10.00
CA ALA A 39 6.51 -7.43 -9.39
C ALA A 39 5.66 -6.87 -8.25
N ILE A 40 4.35 -7.11 -8.25
CA ILE A 40 3.46 -6.70 -7.16
C ILE A 40 3.38 -7.84 -6.14
N THR A 41 4.44 -8.08 -5.42
CA THR A 41 4.38 -8.85 -4.18
C THR A 41 3.73 -7.98 -3.12
N THR A 42 2.46 -8.23 -2.85
CA THR A 42 1.70 -7.61 -1.74
C THR A 42 2.01 -8.30 -0.40
N GLU A 43 3.09 -9.05 -0.32
CA GLU A 43 3.51 -9.68 0.92
C GLU A 43 4.15 -8.64 1.84
N VAL A 44 3.39 -8.23 2.84
CA VAL A 44 3.90 -7.44 3.95
C VAL A 44 4.74 -8.36 4.83
N LYS A 45 6.06 -8.22 4.77
CA LYS A 45 7.00 -8.94 5.65
C LYS A 45 8.09 -8.00 6.13
N ASN A 46 8.43 -8.09 7.42
CA ASN A 46 9.52 -7.33 8.04
C ASN A 46 9.43 -5.81 7.83
N VAL A 47 8.21 -5.26 7.88
CA VAL A 47 7.98 -3.82 7.75
C VAL A 47 8.57 -3.10 8.95
N LYS A 48 9.33 -2.05 8.68
CA LYS A 48 9.95 -1.24 9.72
C LYS A 48 8.92 -0.38 10.42
N VAL A 49 8.78 -0.59 11.72
CA VAL A 49 7.86 0.16 12.58
C VAL A 49 8.62 0.98 13.59
N ALA A 50 8.28 2.27 13.68
CA ALA A 50 8.72 3.09 14.80
C ALA A 50 7.57 3.25 15.81
N VAL A 51 7.92 3.32 17.08
CA VAL A 51 6.94 3.47 18.18
C VAL A 51 7.24 4.73 18.97
N LEU A 52 6.22 5.54 19.18
CA LEU A 52 6.20 6.68 20.08
C LEU A 52 5.25 6.37 21.25
N ASP A 53 5.80 6.00 22.38
CA ASP A 53 5.02 5.60 23.54
C ASP A 53 5.12 6.66 24.66
N PHE A 54 4.02 7.43 24.84
CA PHE A 54 3.91 8.40 25.92
C PHE A 54 3.48 7.80 27.25
N SER A 55 2.97 6.57 27.26
CA SER A 55 2.48 5.90 28.47
C SER A 55 3.53 5.05 29.14
N LYS A 56 4.30 4.31 28.37
CA LYS A 56 5.36 3.39 28.82
C LYS A 56 4.88 2.38 29.85
N ASP A 57 3.63 1.94 29.72
CA ASP A 57 2.98 1.01 30.63
C ASP A 57 3.03 -0.45 30.16
N VAL A 58 2.44 -1.35 30.95
CA VAL A 58 2.46 -2.79 30.64
C VAL A 58 1.63 -3.11 29.41
N SER A 59 0.50 -2.41 29.21
CA SER A 59 -0.40 -2.65 28.07
C SER A 59 0.25 -2.22 26.76
N THR A 60 0.92 -1.07 26.72
CA THR A 60 1.63 -0.63 25.52
C THR A 60 2.77 -1.57 25.16
N ARG A 61 3.56 -2.04 26.15
CA ARG A 61 4.61 -3.03 25.92
C ARG A 61 4.06 -4.33 25.34
N GLN A 62 2.96 -4.85 25.89
CA GLN A 62 2.35 -6.09 25.37
C GLN A 62 1.89 -5.96 23.91
N ILE A 63 1.38 -4.80 23.52
CA ILE A 63 1.00 -4.53 22.13
C ILE A 63 2.25 -4.46 21.25
N ILE A 64 3.29 -3.75 21.69
CA ILE A 64 4.56 -3.63 20.98
C ILE A 64 5.20 -5.02 20.79
N ASP A 65 5.25 -5.82 21.84
CA ASP A 65 5.81 -7.19 21.80
C ASP A 65 5.00 -8.08 20.83
N LYS A 66 3.66 -7.94 20.79
CA LYS A 66 2.82 -8.66 19.83
C LYS A 66 3.08 -8.23 18.39
N LEU A 67 3.31 -6.94 18.15
CA LEU A 67 3.65 -6.42 16.83
C LEU A 67 5.01 -6.95 16.38
N ASP A 68 6.01 -6.89 17.24
CA ASP A 68 7.37 -7.34 16.93
C ASP A 68 7.47 -8.87 16.78
N ALA A 69 6.65 -9.62 17.53
CA ALA A 69 6.56 -11.07 17.41
C ALA A 69 5.81 -11.54 16.15
N SER A 70 5.18 -10.63 15.39
CA SER A 70 4.51 -10.96 14.15
C SER A 70 5.51 -11.03 12.98
N ASP A 71 5.27 -11.91 12.01
CA ASP A 71 6.08 -11.99 10.80
C ASP A 71 5.95 -10.75 9.89
N TYR A 72 5.02 -9.85 10.23
CA TYR A 72 4.70 -8.68 9.41
C TYR A 72 5.52 -7.46 9.77
N PHE A 73 5.82 -7.24 11.07
CA PHE A 73 6.40 -6.02 11.58
C PHE A 73 7.73 -6.28 12.29
N ASN A 74 8.63 -5.31 12.17
CA ASN A 74 9.87 -5.26 12.91
C ASN A 74 9.95 -3.89 13.59
N VAL A 75 9.88 -3.87 14.93
CA VAL A 75 9.97 -2.65 15.72
C VAL A 75 11.44 -2.23 15.82
N ASN A 76 11.88 -1.41 14.89
CA ASN A 76 13.30 -1.03 14.75
C ASN A 76 13.69 0.27 15.46
N LYS A 77 12.71 1.11 15.81
CA LYS A 77 13.00 2.43 16.38
C LYS A 77 11.98 2.85 17.44
N ILE A 78 12.47 3.42 18.52
CA ILE A 78 11.65 4.10 19.53
C ILE A 78 11.87 5.59 19.37
N LEU A 79 10.78 6.34 19.25
CA LEU A 79 10.76 7.79 19.15
C LEU A 79 10.47 8.40 20.52
N TYR A 80 10.96 9.60 20.74
CA TYR A 80 10.78 10.33 22.01
C TYR A 80 10.00 11.62 21.85
N ASP A 81 9.93 12.18 20.63
CA ASP A 81 9.23 13.42 20.33
C ASP A 81 8.41 13.31 19.06
N ASN A 82 7.30 14.07 19.01
CA ASN A 82 6.44 14.19 17.82
C ASN A 82 7.20 14.75 16.59
N ASN A 83 8.19 15.58 16.81
CA ASN A 83 8.98 16.18 15.73
C ASN A 83 9.80 15.13 14.96
N GLU A 84 10.11 14.00 15.59
CA GLU A 84 10.83 12.89 14.95
C GLU A 84 9.97 12.09 13.97
N ILE A 85 8.63 12.19 14.06
CA ILE A 85 7.68 11.45 13.24
C ILE A 85 7.90 11.76 11.75
N GLU A 86 7.82 13.05 11.41
CA GLU A 86 7.95 13.50 10.02
C GLU A 86 9.35 13.19 9.45
N GLU A 87 10.37 13.40 10.24
CA GLU A 87 11.75 13.12 9.83
C GLU A 87 11.98 11.61 9.59
N THR A 88 11.40 10.76 10.44
CA THR A 88 11.52 9.31 10.35
C THR A 88 10.87 8.75 9.09
N LEU A 89 9.66 9.24 8.74
CA LEU A 89 8.99 8.87 7.51
C LEU A 89 9.69 9.44 6.26
N ARG A 90 10.09 10.71 6.30
CA ARG A 90 10.80 11.34 5.18
C ARG A 90 12.12 10.66 4.84
N LYS A 91 12.83 10.13 5.83
CA LYS A 91 14.07 9.35 5.64
C LYS A 91 13.82 7.89 5.27
N SER A 92 12.56 7.47 5.13
CA SER A 92 12.17 6.06 4.91
C SER A 92 12.82 5.11 5.93
N SER A 93 13.02 5.60 7.16
CA SER A 93 13.59 4.82 8.25
C SER A 93 12.57 3.85 8.83
N SER A 94 11.27 4.17 8.68
CA SER A 94 10.14 3.33 9.07
C SER A 94 8.96 3.62 8.15
N ASP A 95 8.18 2.58 7.86
CA ASP A 95 7.03 2.63 6.96
C ASP A 95 5.72 2.93 7.70
N LEU A 96 5.69 2.57 9.00
CA LEU A 96 4.56 2.79 9.90
C LEU A 96 5.07 3.33 11.24
N ILE A 97 4.36 4.31 11.80
CA ILE A 97 4.61 4.81 13.15
C ILE A 97 3.37 4.58 14.00
N ILE A 98 3.58 4.03 15.18
CA ILE A 98 2.51 3.75 16.16
C ILE A 98 2.71 4.68 17.35
N VAL A 99 1.68 5.48 17.65
CA VAL A 99 1.72 6.43 18.76
C VAL A 99 0.70 6.03 19.80
N PHE A 100 1.16 5.79 21.03
CA PHE A 100 0.32 5.52 22.17
C PHE A 100 0.10 6.80 22.99
N GLU A 101 -1.16 7.08 23.36
CA GLU A 101 -1.49 8.22 24.22
C GLU A 101 -0.94 8.04 25.64
N ALA A 102 -0.72 9.17 26.34
CA ALA A 102 -0.29 9.13 27.73
C ALA A 102 -1.37 8.52 28.65
N GLY A 103 -0.95 7.67 29.59
CA GLY A 103 -1.86 6.98 30.52
C GLY A 103 -2.73 5.92 29.83
N PHE A 104 -2.24 5.28 28.78
CA PHE A 104 -3.00 4.30 27.98
C PHE A 104 -3.65 3.19 28.81
N ASP A 105 -2.88 2.51 29.65
CA ASP A 105 -3.41 1.43 30.50
C ASP A 105 -4.41 1.96 31.56
N ASN A 106 -4.15 3.15 32.10
CA ASN A 106 -5.08 3.79 33.04
C ASN A 106 -6.40 4.14 32.36
N ASN A 107 -6.37 4.74 31.18
CA ASN A 107 -7.54 5.03 30.39
C ASN A 107 -8.31 3.74 30.04
N LEU A 108 -7.60 2.70 29.63
CA LEU A 108 -8.20 1.42 29.29
C LEU A 108 -8.91 0.77 30.49
N ARG A 109 -8.34 0.86 31.69
CA ARG A 109 -8.91 0.28 32.93
C ARG A 109 -10.07 1.10 33.49
N HIS A 110 -9.97 2.44 33.49
CA HIS A 110 -10.95 3.30 34.14
C HIS A 110 -12.09 3.72 33.24
N THR A 111 -11.80 4.01 31.97
CA THR A 111 -12.82 4.46 31.03
C THR A 111 -13.25 3.38 30.04
N GLY A 112 -12.56 2.26 30.02
CA GLY A 112 -12.75 1.19 29.04
C GLY A 112 -12.32 1.58 27.61
N LYS A 113 -11.68 2.75 27.43
CA LYS A 113 -11.29 3.26 26.09
C LYS A 113 -9.89 3.83 26.12
N ALA A 114 -9.11 3.48 25.11
CA ALA A 114 -7.79 4.05 24.86
C ALA A 114 -7.58 4.29 23.36
N ARG A 115 -6.67 5.19 22.99
CA ARG A 115 -6.41 5.55 21.61
C ARG A 115 -4.99 5.15 21.21
N VAL A 116 -4.89 4.60 20.01
CA VAL A 116 -3.62 4.35 19.32
C VAL A 116 -3.68 5.04 17.98
N GLN A 117 -2.71 5.88 17.69
CA GLN A 117 -2.60 6.51 16.38
C GLN A 117 -1.65 5.71 15.50
N LEU A 118 -2.10 5.37 14.30
CA LEU A 118 -1.33 4.70 13.26
C LEU A 118 -1.01 5.71 12.17
N ILE A 119 0.27 6.00 11.95
CA ILE A 119 0.72 6.98 10.95
C ILE A 119 1.52 6.22 9.91
N ALA A 120 1.01 6.15 8.68
CA ALA A 120 1.66 5.46 7.58
C ALA A 120 2.04 6.45 6.47
N ASP A 121 3.11 6.12 5.75
CA ASP A 121 3.44 6.79 4.51
C ASP A 121 2.46 6.35 3.43
N ALA A 122 1.64 7.28 2.96
CA ALA A 122 0.63 7.03 1.94
C ALA A 122 1.12 7.41 0.52
N THR A 123 2.41 7.53 0.29
CA THR A 123 3.01 7.64 -1.04
C THR A 123 2.60 6.44 -1.89
N ASP A 124 2.60 5.23 -1.31
CA ASP A 124 1.92 4.05 -1.85
C ASP A 124 0.63 3.77 -1.05
N PRO A 125 -0.55 4.13 -1.59
CA PRO A 125 -1.83 3.95 -0.90
C PRO A 125 -2.18 2.49 -0.59
N ASN A 126 -1.78 1.56 -1.47
CA ASN A 126 -2.05 0.14 -1.28
C ASN A 126 -1.27 -0.38 -0.07
N ASN A 127 0.02 -0.06 -0.01
CA ASN A 127 0.88 -0.46 1.09
C ASN A 127 0.41 0.15 2.42
N ALA A 128 0.12 1.44 2.44
CA ALA A 128 -0.39 2.13 3.63
C ALA A 128 -1.70 1.50 4.16
N THR A 129 -2.63 1.12 3.27
CA THR A 129 -3.88 0.45 3.64
C THR A 129 -3.62 -0.91 4.26
N ILE A 130 -2.73 -1.69 3.66
CA ILE A 130 -2.38 -3.02 4.14
C ILE A 130 -1.72 -2.92 5.52
N LEU A 131 -0.72 -2.06 5.69
CA LEU A 131 0.00 -1.87 6.95
C LEU A 131 -0.92 -1.47 8.10
N THR A 132 -1.77 -0.47 7.86
CA THR A 132 -2.72 0.01 8.87
C THR A 132 -3.77 -1.03 9.23
N SER A 133 -4.22 -1.84 8.26
CA SER A 133 -5.15 -2.96 8.50
C SER A 133 -4.51 -4.06 9.33
N TYR A 134 -3.28 -4.48 9.02
CA TYR A 134 -2.57 -5.50 9.81
C TYR A 134 -2.31 -5.02 11.24
N ALA A 135 -1.83 -3.79 11.43
CA ALA A 135 -1.62 -3.22 12.75
C ALA A 135 -2.92 -3.14 13.55
N SER A 136 -4.01 -2.69 12.91
CA SER A 136 -5.35 -2.64 13.53
C SER A 136 -5.84 -4.03 13.96
N ASN A 137 -5.60 -5.06 13.16
CA ASN A 137 -6.00 -6.43 13.47
C ASN A 137 -5.21 -6.98 14.69
N ILE A 138 -3.91 -6.70 14.80
CA ILE A 138 -3.09 -7.11 15.96
C ILE A 138 -3.57 -6.41 17.23
N ILE A 139 -3.91 -5.11 17.14
CA ILE A 139 -4.46 -4.35 18.25
C ILE A 139 -5.84 -4.90 18.66
N ALA A 140 -6.69 -5.25 17.69
CA ALA A 140 -8.00 -5.86 17.95
C ALA A 140 -7.87 -7.24 18.61
N ASP A 141 -6.89 -8.06 18.19
CA ASP A 141 -6.61 -9.36 18.79
C ASP A 141 -6.12 -9.20 20.25
N TYR A 142 -5.28 -8.19 20.52
CA TYR A 142 -4.92 -7.85 21.90
C TYR A 142 -6.15 -7.46 22.73
N GLN A 143 -7.01 -6.60 22.18
CA GLN A 143 -8.27 -6.20 22.84
C GLN A 143 -9.15 -7.42 23.14
N GLN A 144 -9.34 -8.32 22.19
CA GLN A 144 -10.15 -9.52 22.34
C GLN A 144 -9.61 -10.43 23.47
N SER A 145 -8.27 -10.62 23.51
CA SER A 145 -7.64 -11.43 24.55
C SER A 145 -7.81 -10.81 25.94
N ARG A 146 -7.82 -9.48 26.07
CA ARG A 146 -8.05 -8.77 27.33
C ARG A 146 -9.52 -8.87 27.80
N ILE A 147 -10.47 -8.76 26.89
CA ILE A 147 -11.90 -8.93 27.20
C ILE A 147 -12.17 -10.32 27.76
N MET A 148 -11.57 -11.36 27.19
CA MET A 148 -11.72 -12.73 27.66
C MET A 148 -11.14 -12.93 29.09
N GLN A 149 -10.06 -12.23 29.43
CA GLN A 149 -9.42 -12.35 30.75
C GLN A 149 -10.13 -11.55 31.85
N GLN A 150 -10.66 -10.38 31.56
CA GLN A 150 -11.16 -9.43 32.56
C GLN A 150 -12.68 -9.29 32.62
N GLN A 151 -13.42 -9.91 31.70
CA GLN A 151 -14.89 -9.80 31.56
C GLN A 151 -15.42 -8.35 31.50
N SER A 152 -14.58 -7.37 31.27
CA SER A 152 -14.95 -5.97 31.17
C SER A 152 -14.89 -5.51 29.72
N PRO A 153 -15.87 -4.75 29.23
CA PRO A 153 -15.85 -4.21 27.88
C PRO A 153 -14.76 -3.14 27.79
N ILE A 154 -13.69 -3.45 27.03
CA ILE A 154 -12.62 -2.50 26.72
C ILE A 154 -12.64 -2.20 25.22
N GLN A 155 -12.31 -0.97 24.86
CA GLN A 155 -12.24 -0.54 23.47
C GLN A 155 -10.94 0.23 23.21
N ILE A 156 -10.10 -0.28 22.30
CA ILE A 156 -8.96 0.44 21.76
C ILE A 156 -9.39 1.03 20.42
N ILE A 157 -9.28 2.35 20.27
CA ILE A 157 -9.69 3.06 19.05
C ILE A 157 -8.45 3.36 18.24
N PRO A 158 -8.18 2.65 17.14
CA PRO A 158 -7.11 3.00 16.22
C PRO A 158 -7.49 4.29 15.47
N GLN A 159 -6.63 5.29 15.53
CA GLN A 159 -6.76 6.53 14.77
C GLN A 159 -5.73 6.53 13.66
N ILE A 160 -6.17 6.30 12.43
CA ILE A 160 -5.29 6.21 11.26
C ILE A 160 -5.03 7.63 10.73
N LYS A 161 -3.76 7.98 10.59
CA LYS A 161 -3.31 9.21 9.92
C LYS A 161 -2.40 8.85 8.75
N LEU A 162 -2.82 9.19 7.56
CA LEU A 162 -2.06 9.00 6.32
C LEU A 162 -1.32 10.29 5.98
N LEU A 163 -0.02 10.20 5.75
CA LEU A 163 0.80 11.32 5.33
C LEU A 163 1.07 11.23 3.81
N TYR A 164 1.32 12.38 3.18
CA TYR A 164 1.64 12.62 1.77
C TYR A 164 0.50 12.36 0.77
N ASN A 165 -0.41 11.41 1.00
CA ASN A 165 -1.59 11.19 0.17
C ASN A 165 -2.82 10.84 1.06
N PRO A 166 -3.33 11.79 1.86
CA PRO A 166 -4.41 11.51 2.82
C PRO A 166 -5.71 11.03 2.17
N GLY A 167 -5.92 11.39 0.90
CA GLY A 167 -7.10 10.98 0.13
C GLY A 167 -7.01 9.58 -0.49
N MET A 168 -5.88 8.86 -0.30
CA MET A 168 -5.62 7.53 -0.90
C MET A 168 -5.96 7.46 -2.39
N GLN A 169 -5.74 8.56 -3.12
CA GLN A 169 -6.05 8.61 -4.55
C GLN A 169 -5.00 7.82 -5.31
N SER A 170 -5.40 6.67 -5.81
CA SER A 170 -4.56 5.79 -6.65
C SER A 170 -4.04 6.50 -7.89
N ALA A 171 -4.69 7.57 -8.33
CA ALA A 171 -4.27 8.38 -9.46
C ALA A 171 -2.83 8.92 -9.32
N TYR A 172 -2.41 9.33 -8.11
CA TYR A 172 -1.06 9.84 -7.88
C TYR A 172 0.03 8.78 -8.09
N ASN A 173 -0.32 7.51 -7.93
CA ASN A 173 0.61 6.39 -8.14
C ASN A 173 0.54 5.86 -9.58
N PHE A 174 -0.67 5.70 -10.13
CA PHE A 174 -0.86 5.07 -11.44
C PHE A 174 -0.71 6.03 -12.63
N VAL A 175 -1.14 7.31 -12.49
CA VAL A 175 -1.12 8.25 -13.63
C VAL A 175 0.26 8.44 -14.24
N PRO A 176 1.35 8.67 -13.47
CA PRO A 176 2.68 8.82 -14.05
C PRO A 176 3.15 7.57 -14.80
N GLY A 177 2.84 6.39 -14.25
CA GLY A 177 3.18 5.11 -14.89
C GLY A 177 2.43 4.90 -16.21
N VAL A 178 1.13 5.16 -16.24
CA VAL A 178 0.29 5.05 -17.44
C VAL A 178 0.70 6.08 -18.49
N MET A 179 1.02 7.32 -18.09
CA MET A 179 1.52 8.35 -19.01
C MET A 179 2.83 7.92 -19.68
N GLY A 180 3.77 7.35 -18.93
CA GLY A 180 5.01 6.81 -19.47
C GLY A 180 4.77 5.68 -20.48
N LEU A 181 3.84 4.79 -20.18
CA LEU A 181 3.43 3.68 -21.03
C LEU A 181 2.79 4.15 -22.33
N ILE A 182 1.87 5.12 -22.27
CA ILE A 182 1.22 5.71 -23.44
C ILE A 182 2.24 6.42 -24.33
N LEU A 183 3.15 7.23 -23.74
CA LEU A 183 4.22 7.89 -24.49
C LEU A 183 5.13 6.88 -25.20
N MET A 184 5.49 5.79 -24.53
CA MET A 184 6.29 4.72 -25.12
C MET A 184 5.58 4.06 -26.30
N LEU A 185 4.30 3.76 -26.17
CA LEU A 185 3.48 3.18 -27.26
C LEU A 185 3.35 4.13 -28.45
N ILE A 186 3.07 5.42 -28.20
CA ILE A 186 2.98 6.43 -29.25
C ILE A 186 4.31 6.57 -30.00
N CYS A 187 5.44 6.64 -29.27
CA CYS A 187 6.75 6.71 -29.89
C CYS A 187 7.07 5.47 -30.74
N CYS A 188 6.75 4.27 -30.24
CA CYS A 188 6.90 3.04 -31.00
C CYS A 188 6.07 3.03 -32.29
N LEU A 189 4.78 3.40 -32.19
CA LEU A 189 3.88 3.43 -33.35
C LEU A 189 4.30 4.47 -34.39
N LEU A 190 4.72 5.67 -33.96
CA LEU A 190 5.21 6.71 -34.87
C LEU A 190 6.51 6.31 -35.57
N TYR A 191 7.41 5.60 -34.85
CA TYR A 191 8.67 5.15 -35.43
C TYR A 191 8.51 3.97 -36.40
N THR A 192 7.53 3.10 -36.19
CA THR A 192 7.25 1.92 -37.02
C THR A 192 6.26 2.19 -38.15
N SER A 193 5.59 3.36 -38.14
CA SER A 193 4.65 3.72 -39.21
C SER A 193 5.42 4.04 -40.50
N PRO A 194 5.15 3.33 -41.62
CA PRO A 194 5.82 3.61 -42.89
C PRO A 194 5.53 5.04 -43.33
N SER A 195 6.61 5.76 -43.69
CA SER A 195 6.50 7.13 -44.19
C SER A 195 5.72 7.15 -45.52
N PRO A 196 4.87 8.16 -45.76
CA PRO A 196 4.21 8.33 -47.08
C PRO A 196 5.20 8.45 -48.26
N ARG A 197 6.50 8.54 -48.00
CA ARG A 197 7.56 8.57 -49.01
C ARG A 197 8.09 7.19 -49.42
N ASP A 198 7.64 6.13 -48.75
CA ASP A 198 8.08 4.76 -49.02
C ASP A 198 7.14 4.02 -49.98
N TYR A 199 6.20 4.76 -50.61
CA TYR A 199 5.32 4.29 -51.70
C TYR A 199 5.58 5.01 -53.02
#